data_6112c04cac1e439dfdad4803bcd47463
#
_entry.id   6112c04cac1e439dfdad4803bcd47463
#
_cell.length_a   1.000
_cell.length_b   1.000
_cell.length_c   1.000
_cell.angle_alpha   90.00
_cell.angle_beta   90.00
_cell.angle_gamma   90.00
#
_symmetry.space_group_name_H-M   'P 1'
#
loop_
_entity.id
_entity.type
_entity.pdbx_description
1 polymer ?
#
loop_
_entity_poly.entity_id
_entity_poly.type
_entity_poly.pdbx_seq_one_letter_code
_entity_poly.pdbx_strand_id
1 'polypeptide(L)'
;PRLLAAESVSAGYELLLPEPFARAGFIKSSLARLGIDRYRVIPTGQHVVVRELLVPDYTAESGNFNEPHVRGLRDRFRREFNAVRKDRRIFISRAKAATRRIKNEEALLPLLHDHGFEIHHFEDLRFEQQAALMVEASHLVGVHGAGLTNMLYMEDGGSVLELRIQDDSHNNCYFALASSMGLDYWYVQATAGHKLTQLADLEVDVAAFAKALEAMMAGGRPATVNIQGR
;
A
#
# COMPACT_ATOMS: atom_id res chain seq x y z
N PRO A 1 -11.20 -2.09 6.47
CA PRO A 1 -11.60 -1.45 7.74
C PRO A 1 -13.10 -1.38 7.95
N ARG A 2 -13.90 -0.82 7.01
CA ARG A 2 -15.36 -0.65 7.16
C ARG A 2 -16.10 -1.96 7.43
N LEU A 3 -15.74 -3.06 6.77
CA LEU A 3 -16.34 -4.38 7.02
C LEU A 3 -16.03 -4.89 8.43
N LEU A 4 -14.79 -4.68 8.92
CA LEU A 4 -14.45 -5.00 10.30
C LEU A 4 -15.25 -4.15 11.31
N ALA A 5 -15.37 -2.85 11.06
CA ALA A 5 -16.14 -1.96 11.94
C ALA A 5 -17.63 -2.37 12.05
N ALA A 6 -18.19 -2.95 10.99
CA ALA A 6 -19.58 -3.40 10.96
C ALA A 6 -19.77 -4.87 11.42
N GLU A 7 -18.71 -5.59 11.75
CA GLU A 7 -18.76 -7.04 11.98
C GLU A 7 -19.78 -7.45 13.03
N SER A 8 -19.87 -6.69 14.13
CA SER A 8 -20.80 -7.01 15.23
C SER A 8 -22.28 -6.85 14.87
N VAL A 9 -22.59 -6.05 13.84
CA VAL A 9 -23.98 -5.74 13.43
C VAL A 9 -24.33 -6.30 12.05
N SER A 10 -23.36 -6.89 11.34
CA SER A 10 -23.58 -7.40 9.98
C SER A 10 -24.01 -8.87 9.92
N ALA A 11 -24.18 -9.53 11.07
CA ALA A 11 -24.65 -10.92 11.12
C ALA A 11 -26.02 -11.06 10.42
N GLY A 12 -26.10 -11.95 9.45
CA GLY A 12 -27.31 -12.15 8.65
C GLY A 12 -27.45 -11.27 7.41
N TYR A 13 -26.61 -10.26 7.24
CA TYR A 13 -26.57 -9.43 6.02
C TYR A 13 -25.73 -10.11 4.93
N GLU A 14 -26.13 -9.88 3.67
CA GLU A 14 -25.37 -10.28 2.49
C GLU A 14 -24.62 -9.04 1.94
N LEU A 15 -23.34 -9.18 1.64
CA LEU A 15 -22.58 -8.09 1.04
C LEU A 15 -23.04 -7.84 -0.41
N LEU A 16 -23.42 -6.62 -0.72
CA LEU A 16 -23.70 -6.19 -2.09
C LEU A 16 -22.39 -5.68 -2.71
N LEU A 17 -21.96 -6.33 -3.79
CA LEU A 17 -20.70 -6.03 -4.47
C LEU A 17 -20.97 -5.60 -5.91
N PRO A 18 -20.69 -4.34 -6.30
CA PRO A 18 -20.82 -3.92 -7.70
C PRO A 18 -19.90 -4.76 -8.62
N GLU A 19 -20.39 -5.10 -9.79
CA GLU A 19 -19.71 -5.97 -10.77
C GLU A 19 -18.24 -5.57 -11.07
N PRO A 20 -17.89 -4.28 -11.27
CA PRO A 20 -16.50 -3.91 -11.50
C PRO A 20 -15.55 -4.35 -10.39
N PHE A 21 -15.99 -4.30 -9.13
CA PHE A 21 -15.20 -4.77 -7.99
C PHE A 21 -15.17 -6.31 -7.92
N ALA A 22 -16.26 -6.98 -8.28
CA ALA A 22 -16.31 -8.43 -8.29
C ALA A 22 -15.39 -9.07 -9.34
N ARG A 23 -15.00 -8.32 -10.37
CA ARG A 23 -14.03 -8.77 -11.39
C ARG A 23 -12.58 -8.70 -10.94
N ALA A 24 -12.28 -7.88 -9.94
CA ALA A 24 -10.91 -7.72 -9.45
C ALA A 24 -10.51 -8.89 -8.54
N GLY A 25 -9.50 -9.66 -8.95
CA GLY A 25 -9.07 -10.86 -8.24
C GLY A 25 -8.69 -10.60 -6.78
N PHE A 26 -7.99 -9.48 -6.51
CA PHE A 26 -7.58 -9.13 -5.15
C PHE A 26 -8.77 -8.88 -4.21
N ILE A 27 -9.92 -8.43 -4.72
CA ILE A 27 -11.12 -8.21 -3.89
C ILE A 27 -11.67 -9.54 -3.43
N LYS A 28 -11.80 -10.52 -4.33
CA LYS A 28 -12.26 -11.87 -3.96
C LYS A 28 -11.34 -12.52 -2.92
N SER A 29 -10.03 -12.46 -3.17
CA SER A 29 -9.03 -12.99 -2.22
C SER A 29 -9.11 -12.28 -0.87
N SER A 30 -9.28 -10.95 -0.85
CA SER A 30 -9.41 -10.19 0.39
C SER A 30 -10.68 -10.53 1.16
N LEU A 31 -11.82 -10.68 0.47
CA LEU A 31 -13.10 -11.06 1.09
C LEU A 31 -13.02 -12.47 1.71
N ALA A 32 -12.46 -13.42 0.97
CA ALA A 32 -12.28 -14.80 1.47
C ALA A 32 -11.44 -14.83 2.76
N ARG A 33 -10.33 -14.04 2.82
CA ARG A 33 -9.47 -13.92 4.01
C ARG A 33 -10.16 -13.25 5.20
N LEU A 34 -11.19 -12.44 4.94
CA LEU A 34 -12.04 -11.86 5.98
C LEU A 34 -13.18 -12.79 6.41
N GLY A 35 -13.27 -14.00 5.81
CA GLY A 35 -14.37 -14.94 6.07
C GLY A 35 -15.69 -14.50 5.45
N ILE A 36 -15.64 -13.63 4.43
CA ILE A 36 -16.81 -13.14 3.71
C ILE A 36 -16.96 -13.94 2.42
N ASP A 37 -17.75 -15.00 2.48
CA ASP A 37 -18.08 -15.91 1.40
C ASP A 37 -19.46 -15.64 0.78
N ARG A 38 -20.34 -14.92 1.50
CA ARG A 38 -21.68 -14.56 1.07
C ARG A 38 -21.74 -13.14 0.56
N TYR A 39 -21.77 -13.00 -0.75
CA TYR A 39 -21.98 -11.69 -1.40
C TYR A 39 -22.77 -11.86 -2.69
N ARG A 40 -23.53 -10.84 -3.04
CA ARG A 40 -24.29 -10.75 -4.28
C ARG A 40 -23.65 -9.72 -5.21
N VAL A 41 -23.31 -10.14 -6.40
CA VAL A 41 -22.84 -9.25 -7.45
C VAL A 41 -24.01 -8.49 -8.05
N ILE A 42 -23.88 -7.17 -8.11
CA ILE A 42 -24.84 -6.30 -8.79
C ILE A 42 -24.26 -5.96 -10.17
N PRO A 43 -24.88 -6.43 -11.27
CA PRO A 43 -24.43 -6.12 -12.61
C PRO A 43 -24.44 -4.62 -12.90
N THR A 44 -23.52 -4.18 -13.75
CA THR A 44 -23.45 -2.79 -14.19
C THR A 44 -24.77 -2.35 -14.84
N GLY A 45 -25.29 -1.20 -14.44
CA GLY A 45 -26.55 -0.66 -14.93
C GLY A 45 -27.81 -1.25 -14.29
N GLN A 46 -27.70 -2.19 -13.36
CA GLN A 46 -28.82 -2.72 -12.62
C GLN A 46 -28.98 -2.05 -11.25
N HIS A 47 -30.22 -2.04 -10.76
CA HIS A 47 -30.58 -1.56 -9.43
C HIS A 47 -31.13 -2.70 -8.59
N VAL A 48 -30.85 -2.69 -7.29
CA VAL A 48 -31.38 -3.67 -6.34
C VAL A 48 -32.22 -2.92 -5.30
N VAL A 49 -33.44 -3.38 -5.12
CA VAL A 49 -34.31 -2.91 -4.03
C VAL A 49 -34.16 -3.87 -2.88
N VAL A 50 -33.81 -3.36 -1.73
CA VAL A 50 -33.63 -4.15 -0.49
C VAL A 50 -34.60 -3.66 0.57
N ARG A 51 -35.02 -4.56 1.47
CA ARG A 51 -35.91 -4.22 2.58
C ARG A 51 -35.14 -3.40 3.63
N GLU A 52 -33.90 -3.75 3.83
CA GLU A 52 -33.00 -3.12 4.82
C GLU A 52 -31.60 -3.04 4.22
N LEU A 53 -30.92 -1.91 4.43
CA LEU A 53 -29.56 -1.67 3.94
C LEU A 53 -28.69 -1.20 5.10
N LEU A 54 -27.63 -1.97 5.39
CA LEU A 54 -26.57 -1.55 6.30
C LEU A 54 -25.43 -0.92 5.50
N VAL A 55 -25.16 0.36 5.76
CA VAL A 55 -24.05 1.09 5.13
C VAL A 55 -23.06 1.51 6.21
N PRO A 56 -21.93 0.79 6.37
CA PRO A 56 -20.91 1.21 7.33
C PRO A 56 -20.31 2.56 6.95
N ASP A 57 -20.18 3.45 7.91
CA ASP A 57 -19.56 4.74 7.72
C ASP A 57 -18.03 4.61 7.54
N TYR A 58 -17.39 5.72 7.16
CA TYR A 58 -15.92 5.78 7.10
C TYR A 58 -15.32 5.60 8.49
N THR A 59 -14.26 4.81 8.57
CA THR A 59 -13.55 4.57 9.84
C THR A 59 -12.51 5.65 10.15
N ALA A 60 -12.18 6.48 9.17
CA ALA A 60 -11.33 7.65 9.27
C ALA A 60 -11.56 8.57 8.06
N GLU A 61 -11.12 9.81 8.14
CA GLU A 61 -11.13 10.75 7.00
C GLU A 61 -10.26 10.21 5.84
N SER A 62 -10.55 10.69 4.62
CA SER A 62 -9.81 10.28 3.41
C SER A 62 -8.30 10.53 3.56
N GLY A 63 -7.51 9.51 3.33
CA GLY A 63 -6.06 9.55 3.48
C GLY A 63 -5.55 9.24 4.89
N ASN A 64 -6.44 9.10 5.87
CA ASN A 64 -6.12 8.67 7.22
C ASN A 64 -6.64 7.26 7.50
N PHE A 65 -6.15 6.66 8.58
CA PHE A 65 -6.49 5.30 8.98
C PHE A 65 -6.82 5.23 10.46
N ASN A 66 -7.86 4.48 10.79
CA ASN A 66 -8.14 4.08 12.16
C ASN A 66 -7.21 2.92 12.51
N GLU A 67 -6.24 3.16 13.37
CA GLU A 67 -5.18 2.20 13.72
C GLU A 67 -5.73 0.84 14.19
N PRO A 68 -6.66 0.74 15.15
CA PRO A 68 -7.23 -0.54 15.56
C PRO A 68 -7.84 -1.34 14.40
N HIS A 69 -8.55 -0.70 13.48
CA HIS A 69 -9.16 -1.38 12.34
C HIS A 69 -8.14 -1.83 11.30
N VAL A 70 -7.11 -1.02 11.06
CA VAL A 70 -6.06 -1.36 10.10
C VAL A 70 -5.17 -2.49 10.63
N ARG A 71 -4.80 -2.44 11.93
CA ARG A 71 -4.06 -3.53 12.59
C ARG A 71 -4.87 -4.82 12.65
N GLY A 72 -6.15 -4.73 12.98
CA GLY A 72 -7.05 -5.90 12.95
C GLY A 72 -7.18 -6.51 11.55
N LEU A 73 -7.15 -5.68 10.49
CA LEU A 73 -7.12 -6.13 9.11
C LEU A 73 -5.79 -6.86 8.79
N ARG A 74 -4.65 -6.28 9.17
CA ARG A 74 -3.33 -6.89 9.04
C ARG A 74 -3.31 -8.27 9.70
N ASP A 75 -3.73 -8.34 10.94
CA ASP A 75 -3.68 -9.58 11.72
C ASP A 75 -4.51 -10.69 11.08
N ARG A 76 -5.68 -10.37 10.51
CA ARG A 76 -6.49 -11.34 9.77
C ARG A 76 -5.82 -11.80 8.50
N PHE A 77 -5.24 -10.88 7.74
CA PHE A 77 -4.57 -11.22 6.49
C PHE A 77 -3.29 -12.03 6.69
N ARG A 78 -2.59 -11.80 7.80
CA ARG A 78 -1.34 -12.51 8.10
C ARG A 78 -1.53 -13.92 8.66
N ARG A 79 -2.69 -14.27 9.20
CA ARG A 79 -2.93 -15.57 9.88
C ARG A 79 -2.55 -16.79 9.05
N GLU A 80 -2.65 -16.71 7.74
CA GLU A 80 -2.39 -17.82 6.84
C GLU A 80 -0.95 -17.84 6.30
N PHE A 81 -0.15 -16.85 6.66
CA PHE A 81 1.23 -16.77 6.21
C PHE A 81 2.18 -17.11 7.36
N ASN A 82 2.93 -18.19 7.15
CA ASN A 82 4.06 -18.51 8.01
C ASN A 82 5.29 -17.80 7.47
N ALA A 83 5.65 -16.67 8.03
CA ALA A 83 6.87 -15.97 7.67
C ALA A 83 8.07 -16.82 8.08
N VAL A 84 8.87 -17.25 7.10
CA VAL A 84 10.14 -17.98 7.33
C VAL A 84 11.26 -16.97 7.60
N ARG A 85 11.19 -15.82 6.95
CA ARG A 85 12.15 -14.71 7.05
C ARG A 85 11.40 -13.44 7.45
N LYS A 86 12.13 -12.46 8.01
CA LYS A 86 11.58 -11.14 8.38
C LYS A 86 12.59 -10.02 8.08
N ASP A 87 13.46 -10.26 7.12
CA ASP A 87 14.60 -9.40 6.81
C ASP A 87 14.68 -9.03 5.32
N ARG A 88 13.67 -9.39 4.53
CA ARG A 88 13.65 -9.10 3.10
C ARG A 88 13.53 -7.60 2.85
N ARG A 89 14.23 -7.14 1.83
CA ARG A 89 14.24 -5.74 1.39
C ARG A 89 13.66 -5.72 -0.02
N ILE A 90 12.53 -5.09 -0.18
CA ILE A 90 11.72 -5.17 -1.39
C ILE A 90 11.69 -3.83 -2.10
N PHE A 91 12.07 -3.79 -3.36
CA PHE A 91 11.78 -2.68 -4.26
C PHE A 91 10.68 -3.08 -5.23
N ILE A 92 9.59 -2.31 -5.25
CA ILE A 92 8.51 -2.49 -6.22
C ILE A 92 8.85 -1.68 -7.47
N SER A 93 9.40 -2.34 -8.48
CA SER A 93 9.69 -1.76 -9.78
C SER A 93 8.39 -1.47 -10.54
N ARG A 94 8.38 -0.36 -11.25
CA ARG A 94 7.28 0.00 -12.15
C ARG A 94 7.67 -0.06 -13.63
N ALA A 95 8.77 -0.73 -13.97
CA ALA A 95 9.24 -0.85 -15.35
C ALA A 95 8.19 -1.47 -16.29
N LYS A 96 7.33 -2.36 -15.78
CA LYS A 96 6.23 -2.99 -16.53
C LYS A 96 4.89 -2.24 -16.47
N ALA A 97 4.81 -1.19 -15.68
CA ALA A 97 3.57 -0.42 -15.53
C ALA A 97 3.29 0.46 -16.76
N ALA A 98 2.01 0.71 -17.03
CA ALA A 98 1.61 1.58 -18.14
C ALA A 98 1.92 3.06 -17.86
N THR A 99 1.95 3.48 -16.58
CA THR A 99 2.15 4.86 -16.14
C THR A 99 2.94 4.91 -14.85
N ARG A 100 3.48 6.06 -14.50
CA ARG A 100 4.28 6.30 -13.29
C ARG A 100 5.51 5.39 -13.21
N ARG A 101 6.19 5.22 -14.35
CA ARG A 101 7.47 4.53 -14.40
C ARG A 101 8.56 5.47 -13.90
N ILE A 102 9.60 4.92 -13.36
CA ILE A 102 10.83 5.67 -13.03
C ILE A 102 11.69 5.68 -14.29
N LYS A 103 11.87 6.86 -14.93
CA LYS A 103 12.60 6.99 -16.19
C LYS A 103 14.05 6.56 -16.08
N ASN A 104 14.65 6.85 -14.94
CA ASN A 104 16.04 6.51 -14.63
C ASN A 104 16.15 5.37 -13.60
N GLU A 105 15.21 4.41 -13.60
CA GLU A 105 15.19 3.28 -12.65
C GLU A 105 16.52 2.51 -12.66
N GLU A 106 17.12 2.32 -13.86
CA GLU A 106 18.39 1.63 -14.02
C GLU A 106 19.54 2.25 -13.19
N ALA A 107 19.51 3.58 -12.98
CA ALA A 107 20.50 4.26 -12.16
C ALA A 107 20.32 4.01 -10.65
N LEU A 108 19.14 3.55 -10.21
CA LEU A 108 18.85 3.21 -8.82
C LEU A 108 19.19 1.75 -8.49
N LEU A 109 19.19 0.87 -9.51
CA LEU A 109 19.38 -0.58 -9.29
C LEU A 109 20.69 -0.93 -8.60
N PRO A 110 21.87 -0.36 -8.96
CA PRO A 110 23.11 -0.65 -8.25
C PRO A 110 23.01 -0.35 -6.75
N LEU A 111 22.46 0.81 -6.38
CA LEU A 111 22.29 1.21 -4.97
C LEU A 111 21.38 0.26 -4.22
N LEU A 112 20.29 -0.17 -4.85
CA LEU A 112 19.36 -1.14 -4.28
C LEU A 112 20.05 -2.50 -4.08
N HIS A 113 20.79 -2.97 -5.06
CA HIS A 113 21.51 -4.24 -4.98
C HIS A 113 22.60 -4.23 -3.90
N ASP A 114 23.37 -3.15 -3.80
CA ASP A 114 24.41 -2.99 -2.78
C ASP A 114 23.83 -3.06 -1.34
N HIS A 115 22.56 -2.65 -1.19
CA HIS A 115 21.82 -2.76 0.06
C HIS A 115 20.98 -4.04 0.15
N GLY A 116 21.12 -4.98 -0.76
CA GLY A 116 20.45 -6.28 -0.72
C GLY A 116 18.94 -6.24 -0.99
N PHE A 117 18.47 -5.26 -1.76
CA PHE A 117 17.07 -5.20 -2.19
C PHE A 117 16.78 -6.17 -3.32
N GLU A 118 15.66 -6.87 -3.20
CA GLU A 118 15.07 -7.69 -4.22
C GLU A 118 14.14 -6.84 -5.10
N ILE A 119 14.28 -6.93 -6.41
CA ILE A 119 13.50 -6.15 -7.37
C ILE A 119 12.30 -6.99 -7.82
N HIS A 120 11.10 -6.50 -7.55
CA HIS A 120 9.86 -7.20 -7.88
C HIS A 120 8.92 -6.35 -8.73
N HIS A 121 8.32 -6.97 -9.74
CA HIS A 121 7.21 -6.40 -10.52
C HIS A 121 5.90 -6.97 -9.97
N PHE A 122 5.16 -6.19 -9.23
CA PHE A 122 3.93 -6.67 -8.58
C PHE A 122 2.82 -6.99 -9.59
N GLU A 123 2.93 -6.49 -10.81
CA GLU A 123 2.08 -6.86 -11.94
C GLU A 123 2.20 -8.36 -12.31
N ASP A 124 3.33 -8.99 -12.04
CA ASP A 124 3.58 -10.40 -12.31
C ASP A 124 3.10 -11.33 -11.17
N LEU A 125 2.76 -10.75 -10.01
CA LEU A 125 2.42 -11.49 -8.81
C LEU A 125 0.91 -11.44 -8.52
N ARG A 126 0.35 -12.60 -8.20
CA ARG A 126 -1.01 -12.66 -7.65
C ARG A 126 -1.04 -12.06 -6.25
N PHE A 127 -2.23 -11.65 -5.80
CA PHE A 127 -2.44 -11.05 -4.49
C PHE A 127 -1.77 -11.84 -3.35
N GLU A 128 -1.94 -13.16 -3.33
CA GLU A 128 -1.37 -14.04 -2.31
C GLU A 128 0.16 -14.05 -2.32
N GLN A 129 0.76 -13.98 -3.51
CA GLN A 129 2.21 -13.93 -3.66
C GLN A 129 2.78 -12.59 -3.19
N GLN A 130 2.08 -11.47 -3.50
CA GLN A 130 2.44 -10.15 -2.98
C GLN A 130 2.36 -10.13 -1.45
N ALA A 131 1.28 -10.63 -0.87
CA ALA A 131 1.09 -10.69 0.57
C ALA A 131 2.15 -11.57 1.25
N ALA A 132 2.43 -12.77 0.72
CA ALA A 132 3.45 -13.67 1.25
C ALA A 132 4.85 -13.03 1.23
N LEU A 133 5.20 -12.35 0.13
CA LEU A 133 6.45 -11.61 0.02
C LEU A 133 6.55 -10.52 1.09
N MET A 134 5.49 -9.76 1.27
CA MET A 134 5.49 -8.59 2.17
C MET A 134 5.40 -8.95 3.65
N VAL A 135 4.87 -10.13 4.00
CA VAL A 135 4.90 -10.65 5.39
C VAL A 135 6.35 -10.87 5.87
N GLU A 136 7.26 -11.15 4.95
CA GLU A 136 8.69 -11.35 5.21
C GLU A 136 9.53 -10.06 5.06
N ALA A 137 8.91 -8.97 4.59
CA ALA A 137 9.63 -7.73 4.32
C ALA A 137 9.90 -6.92 5.59
N SER A 138 11.14 -6.46 5.74
CA SER A 138 11.56 -5.44 6.71
C SER A 138 11.65 -4.06 6.09
N HIS A 139 11.96 -3.97 4.80
CA HIS A 139 12.09 -2.70 4.09
C HIS A 139 11.32 -2.75 2.77
N LEU A 140 10.64 -1.66 2.48
CA LEU A 140 9.87 -1.47 1.25
C LEU A 140 10.27 -0.16 0.58
N VAL A 141 10.65 -0.21 -0.68
CA VAL A 141 10.85 0.96 -1.53
C VAL A 141 9.89 0.90 -2.70
N GLY A 142 9.25 2.02 -3.02
CA GLY A 142 8.35 2.07 -4.17
C GLY A 142 7.85 3.47 -4.51
N VAL A 143 7.23 3.61 -5.68
CA VAL A 143 6.59 4.84 -6.13
C VAL A 143 5.25 5.02 -5.43
N HIS A 144 4.86 6.27 -5.15
CA HIS A 144 3.51 6.61 -4.67
C HIS A 144 2.43 5.89 -5.48
N GLY A 145 1.69 5.00 -4.86
CA GLY A 145 0.66 4.21 -5.53
C GLY A 145 0.27 2.94 -4.80
N ALA A 146 -0.74 2.24 -5.35
CA ALA A 146 -1.37 1.07 -4.72
C ALA A 146 -0.38 -0.04 -4.29
N GLY A 147 0.79 -0.14 -4.92
CA GLY A 147 1.85 -1.07 -4.51
C GLY A 147 2.28 -0.86 -3.06
N LEU A 148 2.36 0.40 -2.61
CA LEU A 148 2.72 0.70 -1.22
C LEU A 148 1.66 0.29 -0.19
N THR A 149 0.40 0.06 -0.59
CA THR A 149 -0.61 -0.48 0.33
C THR A 149 -0.20 -1.84 0.91
N ASN A 150 0.69 -2.56 0.23
CA ASN A 150 1.20 -3.84 0.70
C ASN A 150 2.07 -3.73 1.97
N MET A 151 2.48 -2.51 2.39
CA MET A 151 3.09 -2.30 3.71
C MET A 151 2.18 -2.78 4.85
N LEU A 152 0.88 -2.91 4.59
CA LEU A 152 -0.10 -3.50 5.50
C LEU A 152 0.33 -4.89 6.01
N TYR A 153 1.10 -5.63 5.23
CA TYR A 153 1.56 -6.98 5.60
C TYR A 153 2.87 -7.00 6.38
N MET A 154 3.58 -5.89 6.47
CA MET A 154 4.85 -5.80 7.20
C MET A 154 4.64 -5.84 8.71
N GLU A 155 5.66 -6.22 9.46
CA GLU A 155 5.66 -6.11 10.93
C GLU A 155 6.03 -4.70 11.39
N ASP A 156 5.66 -4.38 12.62
CA ASP A 156 6.07 -3.15 13.29
C ASP A 156 7.60 -3.03 13.29
N GLY A 157 8.11 -1.80 13.17
CA GLY A 157 9.54 -1.53 13.13
C GLY A 157 10.19 -1.73 11.76
N GLY A 158 9.44 -2.14 10.74
CA GLY A 158 9.91 -2.09 9.36
C GLY A 158 9.99 -0.65 8.83
N SER A 159 10.62 -0.48 7.66
CA SER A 159 10.83 0.84 7.05
C SER A 159 10.28 0.91 5.64
N VAL A 160 9.71 2.07 5.28
CA VAL A 160 9.15 2.34 3.95
C VAL A 160 9.78 3.61 3.37
N LEU A 161 10.29 3.53 2.13
CA LEU A 161 10.77 4.67 1.37
C LEU A 161 9.88 4.89 0.15
N GLU A 162 9.14 5.99 0.16
CA GLU A 162 8.26 6.40 -0.92
C GLU A 162 8.95 7.34 -1.90
N LEU A 163 8.91 7.02 -3.20
CA LEU A 163 9.29 7.92 -4.27
C LEU A 163 8.07 8.71 -4.70
N ARG A 164 8.08 10.01 -4.43
CA ARG A 164 6.91 10.88 -4.59
C ARG A 164 7.21 12.05 -5.50
N ILE A 165 6.31 12.32 -6.45
CA ILE A 165 6.45 13.49 -7.32
C ILE A 165 6.31 14.77 -6.50
N GLN A 166 7.24 15.68 -6.69
CA GLN A 166 7.21 17.00 -6.07
C GLN A 166 5.93 17.75 -6.45
N ASP A 167 5.36 18.49 -5.50
CA ASP A 167 4.14 19.31 -5.67
C ASP A 167 2.92 18.52 -6.13
N ASP A 168 2.89 17.18 -5.90
CA ASP A 168 1.69 16.42 -6.15
C ASP A 168 0.57 16.83 -5.18
N SER A 169 -0.67 16.74 -5.65
CA SER A 169 -1.87 17.05 -4.86
C SER A 169 -2.40 15.85 -4.06
N HIS A 170 -1.65 14.74 -4.02
CA HIS A 170 -2.07 13.56 -3.29
C HIS A 170 -1.99 13.79 -1.77
N ASN A 171 -2.91 13.20 -1.06
CA ASN A 171 -2.84 13.17 0.40
C ASN A 171 -1.66 12.30 0.89
N ASN A 172 -1.32 12.45 2.17
CA ASN A 172 -0.22 11.71 2.80
C ASN A 172 -0.63 10.29 3.24
N CYS A 173 -1.48 9.59 2.44
CA CYS A 173 -2.08 8.33 2.85
C CYS A 173 -1.07 7.23 3.19
N TYR A 174 0.08 7.17 2.51
CA TYR A 174 1.10 6.15 2.82
C TYR A 174 1.92 6.49 4.06
N PHE A 175 2.16 7.77 4.33
CA PHE A 175 2.67 8.20 5.63
C PHE A 175 1.70 7.82 6.77
N ALA A 176 0.42 8.14 6.60
CA ALA A 176 -0.59 7.81 7.60
C ALA A 176 -0.75 6.30 7.79
N LEU A 177 -0.67 5.50 6.72
CA LEU A 177 -0.69 4.04 6.79
C LEU A 177 0.54 3.50 7.52
N ALA A 178 1.73 3.94 7.14
CA ALA A 178 2.99 3.53 7.78
C ALA A 178 2.95 3.86 9.28
N SER A 179 2.54 5.06 9.64
CA SER A 179 2.39 5.48 11.05
C SER A 179 1.42 4.58 11.81
N SER A 180 0.24 4.28 11.23
CA SER A 180 -0.76 3.38 11.86
C SER A 180 -0.26 1.94 11.99
N MET A 181 0.74 1.55 11.18
CA MET A 181 1.33 0.21 11.19
C MET A 181 2.62 0.12 12.01
N GLY A 182 3.07 1.23 12.64
CA GLY A 182 4.32 1.25 13.39
C GLY A 182 5.56 1.09 12.52
N LEU A 183 5.52 1.60 11.28
CA LEU A 183 6.63 1.56 10.33
C LEU A 183 7.32 2.92 10.28
N ASP A 184 8.63 2.92 10.14
CA ASP A 184 9.40 4.13 9.83
C ASP A 184 9.15 4.54 8.39
N TYR A 185 8.82 5.81 8.18
CA TYR A 185 8.48 6.31 6.86
C TYR A 185 9.48 7.35 6.38
N TRP A 186 9.95 7.14 5.16
CA TRP A 186 10.90 7.99 4.43
C TRP A 186 10.29 8.38 3.09
N TYR A 187 10.72 9.50 2.53
CA TYR A 187 10.35 9.84 1.17
C TYR A 187 11.47 10.57 0.43
N VAL A 188 11.49 10.41 -0.89
CA VAL A 188 12.33 11.16 -1.81
C VAL A 188 11.43 11.84 -2.82
N GLN A 189 11.66 13.14 -3.01
CA GLN A 189 10.96 13.88 -4.05
C GLN A 189 11.56 13.54 -5.42
N ALA A 190 10.66 13.31 -6.39
CA ALA A 190 10.98 13.06 -7.78
C ALA A 190 10.36 14.15 -8.66
N THR A 191 10.94 14.38 -9.83
CA THR A 191 10.40 15.32 -10.81
C THR A 191 9.50 14.59 -11.80
N ALA A 192 8.48 15.26 -12.30
CA ALA A 192 7.59 14.74 -13.34
C ALA A 192 7.58 15.67 -14.55
N GLY A 193 7.64 15.08 -15.74
CA GLY A 193 7.56 15.83 -16.99
C GLY A 193 6.16 16.31 -17.38
N HIS A 194 5.14 16.12 -16.54
CA HIS A 194 3.75 16.41 -16.84
C HIS A 194 2.97 16.89 -15.62
N LYS A 195 2.02 17.84 -15.83
CA LYS A 195 1.21 18.41 -14.74
C LYS A 195 0.25 17.41 -14.08
N LEU A 196 -0.18 16.36 -14.80
CA LEU A 196 -1.01 15.30 -14.24
C LEU A 196 -0.13 14.25 -13.56
N THR A 197 0.24 14.51 -12.31
CA THR A 197 1.15 13.70 -11.52
C THR A 197 0.67 12.24 -11.36
N GLN A 198 -0.64 12.01 -11.40
CA GLN A 198 -1.25 10.67 -11.30
C GLN A 198 -0.92 9.74 -12.47
N LEU A 199 -0.54 10.29 -13.62
CA LEU A 199 -0.23 9.54 -14.84
C LEU A 199 1.22 9.70 -15.29
N ALA A 200 1.94 10.67 -14.70
CA ALA A 200 3.27 11.05 -15.14
C ALA A 200 4.33 10.03 -14.74
N ASP A 201 5.22 9.71 -15.69
CA ASP A 201 6.47 9.07 -15.38
C ASP A 201 7.37 10.05 -14.61
N LEU A 202 8.17 9.53 -13.70
CA LEU A 202 8.98 10.34 -12.79
C LEU A 202 10.47 10.09 -12.98
N GLU A 203 11.25 11.08 -12.60
CA GLU A 203 12.71 11.00 -12.56
C GLU A 203 13.18 11.28 -11.13
N VAL A 204 14.03 10.42 -10.62
CA VAL A 204 14.52 10.44 -9.24
C VAL A 204 15.93 11.01 -9.21
N ASP A 205 16.20 11.97 -8.33
CA ASP A 205 17.56 12.39 -8.04
C ASP A 205 18.31 11.24 -7.36
N VAL A 206 19.31 10.69 -8.05
CA VAL A 206 20.07 9.51 -7.60
C VAL A 206 20.82 9.80 -6.30
N ALA A 207 21.35 11.00 -6.13
CA ALA A 207 22.11 11.37 -4.93
C ALA A 207 21.17 11.52 -3.71
N ALA A 208 20.01 12.15 -3.90
CA ALA A 208 18.99 12.25 -2.87
C ALA A 208 18.45 10.86 -2.48
N PHE A 209 18.25 9.98 -3.48
CA PHE A 209 17.83 8.61 -3.25
C PHE A 209 18.87 7.81 -2.44
N ALA A 210 20.15 7.86 -2.83
CA ALA A 210 21.25 7.21 -2.13
C ALA A 210 21.29 7.63 -0.65
N LYS A 211 21.24 8.93 -0.39
CA LYS A 211 21.25 9.49 0.98
C LYS A 211 20.05 9.01 1.80
N ALA A 212 18.86 8.99 1.22
CA ALA A 212 17.66 8.52 1.91
C ALA A 212 17.71 7.02 2.18
N LEU A 213 18.21 6.24 1.23
CA LEU A 213 18.38 4.79 1.35
C LEU A 213 19.40 4.46 2.47
N GLU A 214 20.56 5.11 2.48
CA GLU A 214 21.56 4.96 3.53
C GLU A 214 21.01 5.30 4.92
N ALA A 215 20.29 6.44 5.03
CA ALA A 215 19.67 6.86 6.27
C ALA A 215 18.62 5.86 6.77
N MET A 216 17.78 5.33 5.88
CA MET A 216 16.81 4.28 6.19
C MET A 216 17.53 2.99 6.67
N MET A 217 18.59 2.59 6.00
CA MET A 217 19.36 1.38 6.32
C MET A 217 20.15 1.50 7.62
N ALA A 218 20.57 2.71 7.99
CA ALA A 218 21.23 2.97 9.28
C ALA A 218 20.27 2.95 10.47
N GLY A 219 18.97 2.77 10.28
CA GLY A 219 17.96 2.84 11.33
C GLY A 219 17.86 4.25 11.95
N GLY A 220 18.30 5.26 11.21
CA GLY A 220 18.15 6.66 11.63
C GLY A 220 16.67 6.99 11.77
N ARG A 221 16.29 7.72 12.84
CA ARG A 221 14.94 8.26 12.87
C ARG A 221 14.79 9.27 11.71
N PRO A 222 13.68 9.22 10.94
CA PRO A 222 13.40 10.23 9.93
C PRO A 222 13.55 11.61 10.60
N ALA A 223 14.31 12.50 9.97
CA ALA A 223 14.43 13.86 10.48
C ALA A 223 13.01 14.45 10.54
N THR A 224 12.56 14.77 11.74
CA THR A 224 11.30 15.49 11.95
C THR A 224 11.47 16.83 11.27
N VAL A 225 10.90 17.02 10.07
CA VAL A 225 10.79 18.34 9.47
C VAL A 225 9.84 19.11 10.37
N ASN A 226 10.40 19.99 11.19
CA ASN A 226 9.64 20.93 11.98
C ASN A 226 8.94 21.88 11.02
N ILE A 227 7.68 21.59 10.67
CA ILE A 227 6.83 22.51 9.94
C ILE A 227 6.46 23.61 10.94
N GLN A 228 7.38 24.56 11.15
CA GLN A 228 7.02 25.84 11.75
C GLN A 228 6.10 26.53 10.75
N GLY A 229 4.92 26.87 11.24
CA GLY A 229 3.78 27.32 10.50
C GLY A 229 4.00 28.53 9.58
N ARG A 230 3.18 28.55 8.57
CA ARG A 230 2.56 29.76 8.02
C ARG A 230 1.07 29.53 7.86
#